data_7b37796be62826357d5be4769935b5c4
#
_entry.id   7b37796be62826357d5be4769935b5c4
#
_cell.length_a   1.000
_cell.length_b   1.000
_cell.length_c   1.000
_cell.angle_alpha   90.00
_cell.angle_beta   90.00
_cell.angle_gamma   90.00
#
_symmetry.space_group_name_H-M   'P 1'
#
loop_
_entity.id
_entity.type
_entity.pdbx_description
1 polymer ?
#
loop_
_entity_poly.entity_id
_entity_poly.type
_entity_poly.pdbx_seq_one_letter_code
_entity_poly.pdbx_strand_id
1 'polypeptide(L)'
;MNIDVNTNININIIEAKNLSHEYIVRDEEGNVENIVTAIDNVDISVKKGHFISILGHNGSGKSTFAKHINALLYPSGGTLFVNQMDANDKSNTLDIRKSAGMVFQNPDNQIIASVVEEDVGFGPENIGVPTDEIWERVEKSLRSVGMWEYRKHSPNKLSGGQKQRVAIAGVMAMEPECIVLDEPTAMLDPNGRKEVIRAIHELNKKKNVTVILITHYMEEEGDTDCERDRDS
;
A
#
# COMPACT_ATOMS: atom_id res chain seq x y z
N MET A 1 -33.76 -25.95 9.90
CA MET A 1 -33.74 -24.49 10.10
C MET A 1 -32.39 -24.03 9.56
N ASN A 2 -32.33 -23.73 8.26
CA ASN A 2 -31.07 -23.25 7.61
C ASN A 2 -30.99 -21.75 7.88
N ILE A 3 -30.02 -21.34 8.65
CA ILE A 3 -29.68 -19.94 8.83
C ILE A 3 -28.64 -19.64 7.74
N ASP A 4 -29.09 -19.09 6.60
CA ASP A 4 -28.21 -18.45 5.63
C ASP A 4 -27.63 -17.20 6.29
N VAL A 5 -26.43 -17.34 6.88
CA VAL A 5 -25.66 -16.18 7.37
C VAL A 5 -24.86 -15.64 6.18
N ASN A 6 -25.57 -15.07 5.22
CA ASN A 6 -24.95 -14.21 4.20
C ASN A 6 -24.95 -12.77 4.74
N THR A 7 -24.35 -12.55 5.90
CA THR A 7 -24.03 -11.22 6.37
C THR A 7 -22.80 -10.75 5.61
N ASN A 8 -23.01 -9.97 4.54
CA ASN A 8 -22.02 -9.01 4.06
C ASN A 8 -21.76 -8.03 5.22
N ILE A 9 -20.87 -8.43 6.14
CA ILE A 9 -20.40 -7.54 7.20
C ILE A 9 -19.54 -6.52 6.47
N ASN A 10 -20.04 -5.30 6.41
CA ASN A 10 -19.39 -4.13 5.81
C ASN A 10 -18.22 -3.72 6.74
N ILE A 11 -17.12 -4.50 6.71
CA ILE A 11 -15.97 -4.31 7.60
C ILE A 11 -15.07 -3.23 7.00
N ASN A 12 -14.82 -2.18 7.77
CA ASN A 12 -13.78 -1.21 7.44
C ASN A 12 -12.41 -1.85 7.63
N ILE A 13 -11.57 -1.78 6.60
CA ILE A 13 -10.17 -2.22 6.70
C ILE A 13 -9.29 -1.11 7.26
N ILE A 14 -9.66 0.15 7.01
CA ILE A 14 -9.04 1.34 7.60
C ILE A 14 -10.14 2.15 8.28
N GLU A 15 -9.89 2.56 9.50
CA GLU A 15 -10.75 3.48 10.24
C GLU A 15 -9.88 4.46 11.03
N ALA A 16 -9.90 5.73 10.64
CA ALA A 16 -9.22 6.82 11.34
C ALA A 16 -10.23 7.80 11.89
N LYS A 17 -9.99 8.28 13.13
CA LYS A 17 -10.79 9.32 13.79
C LYS A 17 -9.88 10.34 14.43
N ASN A 18 -10.11 11.61 14.08
CA ASN A 18 -9.32 12.76 14.54
C ASN A 18 -7.81 12.51 14.37
N LEU A 19 -7.42 11.76 13.33
CA LEU A 19 -6.02 11.38 13.11
C LEU A 19 -5.17 12.61 12.90
N SER A 20 -4.12 12.75 13.68
CA SER A 20 -3.18 13.87 13.58
C SER A 20 -1.74 13.37 13.65
N HIS A 21 -0.84 14.03 12.91
CA HIS A 21 0.58 13.74 12.94
C HIS A 21 1.43 15.01 12.83
N GLU A 22 2.37 15.13 13.75
CA GLU A 22 3.32 16.25 13.82
C GLU A 22 4.75 15.75 13.69
N TYR A 23 5.53 16.38 12.80
CA TYR A 23 6.96 16.20 12.74
C TYR A 23 7.65 17.23 13.62
N ILE A 24 8.46 16.76 14.56
CA ILE A 24 9.24 17.59 15.46
C ILE A 24 10.65 17.74 14.87
N VAL A 25 10.98 18.95 14.42
CA VAL A 25 12.32 19.32 13.97
C VAL A 25 13.13 19.75 15.18
N ARG A 26 14.32 19.20 15.34
CA ARG A 26 15.23 19.54 16.44
C ARG A 26 16.52 20.13 15.89
N ASP A 27 17.10 21.07 16.63
CA ASP A 27 18.42 21.62 16.37
C ASP A 27 19.55 20.63 16.72
N GLU A 28 20.79 21.00 16.45
CA GLU A 28 21.99 20.19 16.77
C GLU A 28 22.17 19.94 18.28
N GLU A 29 21.58 20.76 19.14
CA GLU A 29 21.60 20.63 20.59
C GLU A 29 20.45 19.77 21.14
N GLY A 30 19.52 19.35 20.25
CA GLY A 30 18.35 18.51 20.57
C GLY A 30 17.11 19.28 21.04
N ASN A 31 17.15 20.63 21.05
CA ASN A 31 15.99 21.45 21.38
C ASN A 31 14.99 21.44 20.20
N VAL A 32 13.70 21.62 20.51
CA VAL A 32 12.65 21.71 19.48
C VAL A 32 12.79 23.05 18.75
N GLU A 33 13.15 22.99 17.47
CA GLU A 33 13.27 24.15 16.59
C GLU A 33 11.94 24.50 15.94
N ASN A 34 11.22 23.46 15.46
CA ASN A 34 9.92 23.64 14.79
C ASN A 34 9.03 22.40 14.94
N ILE A 35 7.73 22.61 14.82
CA ILE A 35 6.71 21.55 14.75
C ILE A 35 5.93 21.75 13.46
N VAL A 36 5.91 20.72 12.61
CA VAL A 36 5.20 20.74 11.34
C VAL A 36 4.04 19.75 11.40
N THR A 37 2.82 20.25 11.41
CA THR A 37 1.61 19.42 11.35
C THR A 37 1.43 18.92 9.92
N ALA A 38 1.57 17.61 9.73
CA ALA A 38 1.45 16.96 8.43
C ALA A 38 0.05 16.36 8.19
N ILE A 39 -0.61 15.93 9.26
CA ILE A 39 -2.00 15.48 9.26
C ILE A 39 -2.71 16.20 10.40
N ASP A 40 -3.86 16.80 10.12
CA ASP A 40 -4.62 17.56 11.11
C ASP A 40 -6.08 17.08 11.12
N ASN A 41 -6.43 16.36 12.18
CA ASN A 41 -7.81 15.99 12.53
C ASN A 41 -8.58 15.29 11.38
N VAL A 42 -7.97 14.26 10.77
CA VAL A 42 -8.54 13.54 9.63
C VAL A 42 -9.41 12.38 10.08
N ASP A 43 -10.63 12.32 9.55
CA ASP A 43 -11.56 11.19 9.66
C ASP A 43 -11.66 10.49 8.31
N ILE A 44 -11.45 9.17 8.28
CA ILE A 44 -11.58 8.37 7.06
C ILE A 44 -11.96 6.92 7.40
N SER A 45 -12.83 6.35 6.58
CA SER A 45 -13.21 4.94 6.66
C SER A 45 -13.12 4.31 5.27
N VAL A 46 -12.39 3.19 5.16
CA VAL A 46 -12.21 2.44 3.92
C VAL A 46 -12.75 1.03 4.10
N LYS A 47 -13.68 0.63 3.26
CA LYS A 47 -14.25 -0.71 3.27
C LYS A 47 -13.32 -1.71 2.59
N LYS A 48 -13.32 -2.95 3.08
CA LYS A 48 -12.56 -4.05 2.47
C LYS A 48 -12.96 -4.27 1.00
N GLY A 49 -11.98 -4.50 0.14
CA GLY A 49 -12.16 -4.74 -1.29
C GLY A 49 -12.36 -3.49 -2.15
N HIS A 50 -12.47 -2.29 -1.55
CA HIS A 50 -12.62 -1.05 -2.30
C HIS A 50 -11.29 -0.61 -2.95
N PHE A 51 -11.43 0.11 -4.06
CA PHE A 51 -10.35 0.87 -4.69
C PHE A 51 -10.57 2.35 -4.38
N ILE A 52 -9.61 2.97 -3.68
CA ILE A 52 -9.69 4.38 -3.28
C ILE A 52 -8.48 5.14 -3.80
N SER A 53 -8.72 6.31 -4.42
CA SER A 53 -7.68 7.24 -4.82
C SER A 53 -7.64 8.42 -3.85
N ILE A 54 -6.45 8.73 -3.32
CA ILE A 54 -6.19 9.91 -2.50
C ILE A 54 -5.44 10.93 -3.34
N LEU A 55 -6.12 12.02 -3.67
CA LEU A 55 -5.60 13.11 -4.48
C LEU A 55 -5.21 14.30 -3.61
N GLY A 56 -4.23 15.06 -4.06
CA GLY A 56 -3.83 16.31 -3.40
C GLY A 56 -2.46 16.80 -3.86
N HIS A 57 -2.15 18.06 -3.58
CA HIS A 57 -0.85 18.67 -3.91
C HIS A 57 0.30 18.11 -3.06
N ASN A 58 1.55 18.36 -3.47
CA ASN A 58 2.73 17.98 -2.69
C ASN A 58 2.70 18.66 -1.32
N GLY A 59 3.08 17.90 -0.28
CA GLY A 59 3.08 18.41 1.10
C GLY A 59 1.72 18.36 1.80
N SER A 60 0.64 17.83 1.18
CA SER A 60 -0.68 17.72 1.82
C SER A 60 -0.84 16.53 2.78
N GLY A 61 0.23 15.85 3.18
CA GLY A 61 0.20 14.78 4.16
C GLY A 61 -0.12 13.38 3.64
N LYS A 62 -0.34 13.18 2.32
CA LYS A 62 -0.73 11.88 1.73
C LYS A 62 0.25 10.75 2.04
N SER A 63 1.55 10.96 1.77
CA SER A 63 2.59 9.96 2.08
C SER A 63 2.75 9.73 3.58
N THR A 64 2.48 10.74 4.40
CA THR A 64 2.44 10.61 5.86
C THR A 64 1.28 9.69 6.26
N PHE A 65 0.09 9.89 5.69
CA PHE A 65 -1.06 9.03 5.90
C PHE A 65 -0.80 7.57 5.46
N ALA A 66 -0.22 7.37 4.26
CA ALA A 66 0.19 6.05 3.78
C ALA A 66 1.10 5.31 4.78
N LYS A 67 2.09 6.01 5.33
CA LYS A 67 3.03 5.45 6.33
C LYS A 67 2.36 5.08 7.65
N HIS A 68 1.26 5.74 8.03
CA HIS A 68 0.49 5.34 9.21
C HIS A 68 -0.25 4.03 8.97
N ILE A 69 -0.85 3.84 7.79
CA ILE A 69 -1.57 2.61 7.44
C ILE A 69 -0.67 1.37 7.53
N ASN A 70 0.61 1.50 7.15
CA ASN A 70 1.59 0.40 7.23
C ASN A 70 2.39 0.39 8.55
N ALA A 71 1.99 1.16 9.56
CA ALA A 71 2.69 1.31 10.83
C ALA A 71 4.21 1.64 10.68
N LEU A 72 4.57 2.43 9.67
CA LEU A 72 5.89 3.06 9.55
C LEU A 72 5.97 4.34 10.38
N LEU A 73 4.83 4.98 10.60
CA LEU A 73 4.65 6.10 11.51
C LEU A 73 3.52 5.79 12.48
N TYR A 74 3.59 6.37 13.67
CA TYR A 74 2.55 6.28 14.68
C TYR A 74 1.83 7.62 14.79
N PRO A 75 0.51 7.64 15.01
CA PRO A 75 -0.25 8.86 15.23
C PRO A 75 0.32 9.70 16.38
N SER A 76 0.37 11.03 16.21
CA SER A 76 0.62 11.97 17.30
C SER A 76 -0.65 12.26 18.10
N GLY A 77 -1.82 12.07 17.46
CA GLY A 77 -3.14 12.23 18.07
C GLY A 77 -4.22 11.47 17.28
N GLY A 78 -5.38 11.30 17.91
CA GLY A 78 -6.48 10.54 17.34
C GLY A 78 -6.27 9.02 17.39
N THR A 79 -7.05 8.30 16.60
CA THR A 79 -7.00 6.83 16.50
C THR A 79 -6.93 6.38 15.06
N LEU A 80 -6.21 5.29 14.81
CA LEU A 80 -6.17 4.61 13.53
C LEU A 80 -6.25 3.10 13.76
N PHE A 81 -7.23 2.48 13.14
CA PHE A 81 -7.35 1.02 13.09
C PHE A 81 -7.08 0.54 11.66
N VAL A 82 -6.24 -0.49 11.54
CA VAL A 82 -5.92 -1.18 10.29
C VAL A 82 -6.30 -2.63 10.45
N ASN A 83 -7.27 -3.10 9.68
CA ASN A 83 -7.85 -4.43 9.80
C ASN A 83 -8.23 -4.76 11.26
N GLN A 84 -8.90 -3.82 11.93
CA GLN A 84 -9.35 -3.89 13.33
C GLN A 84 -8.21 -3.86 14.37
N MET A 85 -6.95 -3.72 13.97
CA MET A 85 -5.79 -3.58 14.86
C MET A 85 -5.49 -2.11 15.12
N ASP A 86 -5.33 -1.72 16.39
CA ASP A 86 -4.96 -0.37 16.77
C ASP A 86 -3.50 -0.08 16.36
N ALA A 87 -3.30 0.92 15.49
CA ALA A 87 -1.99 1.34 15.02
C ALA A 87 -1.16 2.09 16.10
N ASN A 88 -1.77 2.54 17.20
CA ASN A 88 -1.04 3.11 18.33
C ASN A 88 -0.37 2.04 19.20
N ASP A 89 -0.88 0.80 19.16
CA ASP A 89 -0.27 -0.32 19.88
C ASP A 89 0.88 -0.91 19.06
N LYS A 90 2.11 -0.67 19.50
CA LYS A 90 3.32 -1.17 18.85
C LYS A 90 3.40 -2.69 18.75
N SER A 91 2.68 -3.42 19.59
CA SER A 91 2.61 -4.89 19.51
C SER A 91 1.94 -5.36 18.23
N ASN A 92 1.03 -4.57 17.66
CA ASN A 92 0.33 -4.86 16.40
C ASN A 92 1.16 -4.56 15.13
N THR A 93 2.33 -3.93 15.26
CA THR A 93 3.10 -3.43 14.10
C THR A 93 3.36 -4.48 13.04
N LEU A 94 3.76 -5.69 13.43
CA LEU A 94 4.06 -6.76 12.47
C LEU A 94 2.80 -7.27 11.77
N ASP A 95 1.72 -7.44 12.49
CA ASP A 95 0.46 -7.94 11.94
C ASP A 95 -0.23 -6.89 11.06
N ILE A 96 -0.10 -5.60 11.40
CA ILE A 96 -0.51 -4.49 10.52
C ILE A 96 0.28 -4.53 9.21
N ARG A 97 1.61 -4.69 9.25
CA ARG A 97 2.45 -4.77 8.04
C ARG A 97 2.17 -5.98 7.17
N LYS A 98 1.77 -7.10 7.77
CA LYS A 98 1.28 -8.28 7.03
C LYS A 98 -0.06 -8.00 6.35
N SER A 99 -0.97 -7.31 7.03
CA SER A 99 -2.32 -7.02 6.55
C SER A 99 -2.36 -5.89 5.52
N ALA A 100 -1.55 -4.84 5.70
CA ALA A 100 -1.50 -3.65 4.85
C ALA A 100 -0.07 -3.46 4.29
N GLY A 101 0.17 -3.96 3.08
CA GLY A 101 1.44 -3.82 2.39
C GLY A 101 1.60 -2.44 1.77
N MET A 102 2.84 -1.95 1.67
CA MET A 102 3.14 -0.64 1.10
C MET A 102 4.10 -0.74 -0.08
N VAL A 103 3.77 -0.01 -1.16
CA VAL A 103 4.63 0.19 -2.33
C VAL A 103 5.05 1.65 -2.36
N PHE A 104 6.36 1.89 -2.43
CA PHE A 104 6.93 3.23 -2.43
C PHE A 104 7.01 3.83 -3.85
N GLN A 105 7.12 5.14 -3.91
CA GLN A 105 7.25 5.92 -5.14
C GLN A 105 8.45 5.47 -5.98
N ASN A 106 9.60 5.22 -5.35
CA ASN A 106 10.81 4.76 -6.04
C ASN A 106 11.04 3.28 -5.75
N PRO A 107 10.89 2.38 -6.75
CA PRO A 107 11.12 0.94 -6.58
C PRO A 107 12.57 0.58 -6.22
N ASP A 108 13.55 1.41 -6.58
CA ASP A 108 14.96 1.17 -6.22
C ASP A 108 15.21 1.27 -4.71
N ASN A 109 14.33 1.94 -3.96
CA ASN A 109 14.38 1.97 -2.50
C ASN A 109 13.73 0.75 -1.83
N GLN A 110 13.04 -0.08 -2.62
CA GLN A 110 12.29 -1.23 -2.12
C GLN A 110 12.91 -2.55 -2.54
N ILE A 111 13.41 -2.64 -3.77
CA ILE A 111 14.04 -3.84 -4.33
C ILE A 111 15.45 -3.96 -3.78
N ILE A 112 15.77 -5.09 -3.14
CA ILE A 112 17.04 -5.31 -2.43
C ILE A 112 17.84 -6.51 -2.95
N ALA A 113 17.17 -7.51 -3.54
CA ALA A 113 17.85 -8.72 -4.03
C ALA A 113 18.44 -8.53 -5.43
N SER A 114 19.41 -9.39 -5.79
CA SER A 114 20.07 -9.39 -7.09
C SER A 114 19.26 -10.07 -8.19
N VAL A 115 18.24 -10.85 -7.82
CA VAL A 115 17.37 -11.64 -8.70
C VAL A 115 15.91 -11.35 -8.36
N VAL A 116 15.07 -11.15 -9.37
CA VAL A 116 13.66 -10.76 -9.21
C VAL A 116 12.88 -11.73 -8.33
N GLU A 117 12.98 -13.05 -8.55
CA GLU A 117 12.20 -14.01 -7.77
C GLU A 117 12.64 -14.08 -6.30
N GLU A 118 13.94 -13.87 -6.02
CA GLU A 118 14.45 -13.79 -4.65
C GLU A 118 13.92 -12.55 -3.93
N ASP A 119 13.84 -11.41 -4.63
CA ASP A 119 13.30 -10.18 -4.08
C ASP A 119 11.82 -10.34 -3.71
N VAL A 120 11.03 -10.94 -4.61
CA VAL A 120 9.60 -11.19 -4.36
C VAL A 120 9.40 -12.20 -3.23
N GLY A 121 10.30 -13.17 -3.07
CA GLY A 121 10.27 -14.16 -1.98
C GLY A 121 10.66 -13.62 -0.61
N PHE A 122 11.38 -12.50 -0.56
CA PHE A 122 11.91 -11.93 0.69
C PHE A 122 10.81 -11.55 1.71
N GLY A 123 9.70 -10.96 1.24
CA GLY A 123 8.57 -10.61 2.11
C GLY A 123 7.96 -11.82 2.80
N PRO A 124 7.48 -12.84 2.06
CA PRO A 124 6.97 -14.08 2.62
C PRO A 124 7.93 -14.78 3.59
N GLU A 125 9.23 -14.84 3.26
CA GLU A 125 10.25 -15.42 4.12
C GLU A 125 10.31 -14.72 5.49
N ASN A 126 10.32 -13.39 5.50
CA ASN A 126 10.37 -12.59 6.73
C ASN A 126 9.14 -12.73 7.63
N ILE A 127 7.99 -13.08 7.06
CA ILE A 127 6.76 -13.33 7.83
C ILE A 127 6.58 -14.80 8.21
N GLY A 128 7.56 -15.66 7.89
CA GLY A 128 7.62 -17.07 8.31
C GLY A 128 6.79 -18.03 7.46
N VAL A 129 6.53 -17.71 6.18
CA VAL A 129 5.88 -18.62 5.25
C VAL A 129 6.80 -19.82 4.95
N PRO A 130 6.30 -21.07 4.92
CA PRO A 130 7.09 -22.24 4.55
C PRO A 130 7.71 -22.13 3.15
N THR A 131 8.94 -22.63 2.98
CA THR A 131 9.72 -22.45 1.73
C THR A 131 8.97 -22.92 0.48
N ASP A 132 8.28 -24.06 0.54
CA ASP A 132 7.53 -24.59 -0.61
C ASP A 132 6.40 -23.64 -1.01
N GLU A 133 5.70 -23.06 -0.03
CA GLU A 133 4.62 -22.09 -0.24
C GLU A 133 5.15 -20.73 -0.75
N ILE A 134 6.36 -20.33 -0.34
CA ILE A 134 6.98 -19.08 -0.83
C ILE A 134 7.07 -19.11 -2.35
N TRP A 135 7.57 -20.18 -2.95
CA TRP A 135 7.74 -20.25 -4.41
C TRP A 135 6.42 -20.25 -5.17
N GLU A 136 5.37 -20.85 -4.62
CA GLU A 136 4.01 -20.77 -5.19
C GLU A 136 3.49 -19.33 -5.16
N ARG A 137 3.68 -18.62 -4.05
CA ARG A 137 3.28 -17.21 -3.89
C ARG A 137 4.08 -16.29 -4.81
N VAL A 138 5.39 -16.54 -4.98
CA VAL A 138 6.27 -15.80 -5.91
C VAL A 138 5.78 -15.96 -7.35
N GLU A 139 5.54 -17.20 -7.80
CA GLU A 139 5.03 -17.45 -9.15
C GLU A 139 3.68 -16.76 -9.38
N LYS A 140 2.72 -16.96 -8.48
CA LYS A 140 1.37 -16.37 -8.55
C LYS A 140 1.42 -14.84 -8.59
N SER A 141 2.30 -14.23 -7.80
CA SER A 141 2.44 -12.77 -7.73
C SER A 141 3.11 -12.20 -8.97
N LEU A 142 4.23 -12.76 -9.43
CA LEU A 142 4.89 -12.33 -10.67
C LEU A 142 4.01 -12.51 -11.91
N ARG A 143 3.24 -13.59 -12.00
CA ARG A 143 2.26 -13.78 -13.09
C ARG A 143 1.16 -12.72 -13.06
N SER A 144 0.68 -12.34 -11.87
CA SER A 144 -0.42 -11.38 -11.73
C SER A 144 -0.05 -9.97 -12.22
N VAL A 145 1.23 -9.62 -12.22
CA VAL A 145 1.75 -8.33 -12.72
C VAL A 145 2.49 -8.45 -14.06
N GLY A 146 2.46 -9.62 -14.71
CA GLY A 146 3.08 -9.86 -16.02
C GLY A 146 4.61 -9.86 -15.98
N MET A 147 5.23 -10.26 -14.84
CA MET A 147 6.68 -10.24 -14.67
C MET A 147 7.32 -11.64 -14.55
N TRP A 148 6.56 -12.73 -14.74
CA TRP A 148 7.08 -14.09 -14.57
C TRP A 148 8.27 -14.43 -15.46
N GLU A 149 8.28 -13.98 -16.72
CA GLU A 149 9.37 -14.24 -17.66
C GLU A 149 10.69 -13.56 -17.26
N TYR A 150 10.60 -12.53 -16.40
CA TYR A 150 11.74 -11.79 -15.87
C TYR A 150 12.25 -12.32 -14.52
N ARG A 151 11.67 -13.38 -13.97
CA ARG A 151 11.95 -13.87 -12.61
C ARG A 151 13.44 -14.14 -12.32
N LYS A 152 14.20 -14.60 -13.33
CA LYS A 152 15.65 -14.88 -13.22
C LYS A 152 16.53 -13.67 -13.59
N HIS A 153 15.93 -12.53 -13.93
CA HIS A 153 16.69 -11.34 -14.30
C HIS A 153 17.17 -10.59 -13.05
N SER A 154 18.26 -9.84 -13.25
CA SER A 154 18.65 -8.82 -12.26
C SER A 154 17.70 -7.63 -12.36
N PRO A 155 17.18 -7.09 -11.24
CA PRO A 155 16.35 -5.88 -11.22
C PRO A 155 17.02 -4.69 -11.91
N ASN A 156 18.34 -4.60 -11.89
CA ASN A 156 19.08 -3.51 -12.53
C ASN A 156 18.96 -3.49 -14.07
N LYS A 157 18.48 -4.58 -14.68
CA LYS A 157 18.25 -4.68 -16.13
C LYS A 157 16.81 -4.37 -16.53
N LEU A 158 15.94 -4.05 -15.56
CA LEU A 158 14.52 -3.76 -15.76
C LEU A 158 14.30 -2.26 -15.99
N SER A 159 13.26 -1.95 -16.78
CA SER A 159 12.74 -0.56 -16.85
C SER A 159 12.10 -0.14 -15.54
N GLY A 160 11.90 1.16 -15.32
CA GLY A 160 11.23 1.68 -14.11
C GLY A 160 9.84 1.06 -13.90
N GLY A 161 9.01 0.95 -14.95
CA GLY A 161 7.70 0.31 -14.86
C GLY A 161 7.76 -1.19 -14.55
N GLN A 162 8.78 -1.90 -15.07
CA GLN A 162 9.02 -3.29 -14.72
C GLN A 162 9.45 -3.45 -13.25
N LYS A 163 10.37 -2.60 -12.77
CA LYS A 163 10.76 -2.59 -11.35
C LYS A 163 9.57 -2.32 -10.45
N GLN A 164 8.71 -1.35 -10.80
CA GLN A 164 7.52 -1.05 -10.02
C GLN A 164 6.56 -2.24 -9.93
N ARG A 165 6.35 -2.97 -11.03
CA ARG A 165 5.54 -4.20 -11.02
C ARG A 165 6.19 -5.30 -10.18
N VAL A 166 7.52 -5.41 -10.17
CA VAL A 166 8.23 -6.35 -9.27
C VAL A 166 8.02 -5.95 -7.80
N ALA A 167 8.14 -4.67 -7.46
CA ALA A 167 7.87 -4.18 -6.11
C ALA A 167 6.42 -4.48 -5.66
N ILE A 168 5.43 -4.29 -6.55
CA ILE A 168 4.04 -4.68 -6.31
C ILE A 168 3.92 -6.20 -6.08
N ALA A 169 4.60 -7.02 -6.91
CA ALA A 169 4.59 -8.47 -6.76
C ALA A 169 5.17 -8.91 -5.40
N GLY A 170 6.25 -8.27 -4.94
CA GLY A 170 6.86 -8.54 -3.63
C GLY A 170 5.89 -8.29 -2.47
N VAL A 171 5.15 -7.19 -2.52
CA VAL A 171 4.10 -6.91 -1.54
C VAL A 171 2.96 -7.93 -1.64
N MET A 172 2.51 -8.25 -2.87
CA MET A 172 1.40 -9.19 -3.09
C MET A 172 1.73 -10.64 -2.72
N ALA A 173 3.01 -11.01 -2.70
CA ALA A 173 3.45 -12.34 -2.26
C ALA A 173 3.23 -12.58 -0.75
N MET A 174 3.13 -11.52 0.04
CA MET A 174 2.73 -11.60 1.45
C MET A 174 1.22 -11.84 1.62
N GLU A 175 0.42 -11.78 0.56
CA GLU A 175 -1.04 -11.92 0.53
C GLU A 175 -1.76 -10.93 1.48
N PRO A 176 -1.47 -9.62 1.38
CA PRO A 176 -2.09 -8.62 2.23
C PRO A 176 -3.56 -8.43 1.88
N GLU A 177 -4.35 -7.95 2.85
CA GLU A 177 -5.75 -7.57 2.64
C GLU A 177 -5.91 -6.17 2.03
N CYS A 178 -4.90 -5.32 2.23
CA CYS A 178 -4.82 -3.97 1.70
C CYS A 178 -3.44 -3.72 1.09
N ILE A 179 -3.39 -2.99 -0.03
CA ILE A 179 -2.15 -2.47 -0.60
C ILE A 179 -2.24 -0.95 -0.68
N VAL A 180 -1.24 -0.27 -0.12
CA VAL A 180 -1.08 1.19 -0.19
C VAL A 180 0.02 1.50 -1.19
N LEU A 181 -0.29 2.28 -2.21
CA LEU A 181 0.65 2.66 -3.25
C LEU A 181 0.88 4.17 -3.17
N ASP A 182 2.09 4.56 -2.78
CA ASP A 182 2.49 5.97 -2.64
C ASP A 182 3.15 6.43 -3.94
N GLU A 183 2.36 7.11 -4.79
CA GLU A 183 2.76 7.65 -6.10
C GLU A 183 3.48 6.62 -7.01
N PRO A 184 2.92 5.42 -7.22
CA PRO A 184 3.63 4.31 -7.85
C PRO A 184 4.02 4.56 -9.31
N THR A 185 3.53 5.64 -9.91
CA THR A 185 3.71 5.97 -11.33
C THR A 185 4.47 7.27 -11.59
N ALA A 186 4.84 8.00 -10.51
CA ALA A 186 5.43 9.33 -10.64
C ALA A 186 6.74 9.37 -11.43
N MET A 187 7.53 8.28 -11.40
CA MET A 187 8.82 8.19 -12.08
C MET A 187 8.77 7.43 -13.40
N LEU A 188 7.57 7.15 -13.94
CA LEU A 188 7.38 6.30 -15.11
C LEU A 188 7.01 7.10 -16.35
N ASP A 189 7.45 6.58 -17.50
CA ASP A 189 6.98 7.01 -18.81
C ASP A 189 5.47 6.67 -18.99
N PRO A 190 4.77 7.27 -19.97
CA PRO A 190 3.33 7.07 -20.13
C PRO A 190 2.92 5.59 -20.34
N ASN A 191 3.75 4.78 -20.99
CA ASN A 191 3.45 3.37 -21.20
C ASN A 191 3.62 2.56 -19.91
N GLY A 192 4.73 2.77 -19.19
CA GLY A 192 4.98 2.13 -17.90
C GLY A 192 3.89 2.48 -16.88
N ARG A 193 3.39 3.73 -16.88
CA ARG A 193 2.28 4.18 -16.05
C ARG A 193 1.01 3.36 -16.32
N LYS A 194 0.59 3.26 -17.60
CA LYS A 194 -0.59 2.49 -17.98
C LYS A 194 -0.49 1.01 -17.57
N GLU A 195 0.68 0.40 -17.74
CA GLU A 195 0.92 -1.00 -17.36
C GLU A 195 0.80 -1.21 -15.85
N VAL A 196 1.37 -0.31 -15.04
CA VAL A 196 1.30 -0.38 -13.58
C VAL A 196 -0.15 -0.18 -13.10
N ILE A 197 -0.84 0.85 -13.57
CA ILE A 197 -2.25 1.10 -13.20
C ILE A 197 -3.14 -0.07 -13.58
N ARG A 198 -2.97 -0.63 -14.78
CA ARG A 198 -3.71 -1.82 -15.20
C ARG A 198 -3.47 -3.01 -14.26
N ALA A 199 -2.21 -3.27 -13.88
CA ALA A 199 -1.88 -4.34 -12.95
C ALA A 199 -2.56 -4.15 -11.59
N ILE A 200 -2.59 -2.91 -11.06
CA ILE A 200 -3.23 -2.57 -9.79
C ILE A 200 -4.75 -2.82 -9.85
N HIS A 201 -5.42 -2.36 -10.93
CA HIS A 201 -6.86 -2.63 -11.11
C HIS A 201 -7.19 -4.12 -11.23
N GLU A 202 -6.33 -4.89 -11.92
CA GLU A 202 -6.51 -6.35 -12.01
C GLU A 202 -6.38 -7.04 -10.65
N LEU A 203 -5.46 -6.58 -9.80
CA LEU A 203 -5.32 -7.08 -8.43
C LEU A 203 -6.58 -6.82 -7.59
N ASN A 204 -7.12 -5.62 -7.62
CA ASN A 204 -8.36 -5.31 -6.92
C ASN A 204 -9.53 -6.17 -7.42
N LYS A 205 -9.79 -6.16 -8.74
CA LYS A 205 -10.94 -6.86 -9.34
C LYS A 205 -10.87 -8.39 -9.20
N LYS A 206 -9.67 -9.00 -9.37
CA LYS A 206 -9.53 -10.47 -9.38
C LYS A 206 -9.29 -11.07 -8.01
N LYS A 207 -8.61 -10.34 -7.11
CA LYS A 207 -8.22 -10.85 -5.79
C LYS A 207 -8.97 -10.18 -4.63
N ASN A 208 -9.86 -9.24 -4.92
CA ASN A 208 -10.62 -8.47 -3.92
C ASN A 208 -9.72 -7.82 -2.84
N VAL A 209 -8.49 -7.45 -3.22
CA VAL A 209 -7.56 -6.73 -2.36
C VAL A 209 -7.99 -5.27 -2.29
N THR A 210 -8.05 -4.69 -1.10
CA THR A 210 -8.30 -3.26 -0.95
C THR A 210 -7.11 -2.49 -1.50
N VAL A 211 -7.38 -1.45 -2.31
CA VAL A 211 -6.33 -0.61 -2.89
C VAL A 211 -6.51 0.82 -2.42
N ILE A 212 -5.42 1.39 -1.89
CA ILE A 212 -5.32 2.82 -1.58
C ILE A 212 -4.22 3.38 -2.48
N LEU A 213 -4.62 4.12 -3.51
CA LEU A 213 -3.72 4.73 -4.48
C LEU A 213 -3.53 6.21 -4.15
N ILE A 214 -2.31 6.61 -3.82
CA ILE A 214 -1.93 8.02 -3.70
C ILE A 214 -1.33 8.46 -5.01
N THR A 215 -1.91 9.49 -5.62
CA THR A 215 -1.44 10.02 -6.91
C THR A 215 -1.73 11.51 -7.07
N HIS A 216 -1.01 12.16 -7.99
CA HIS A 216 -1.31 13.52 -8.46
C HIS A 216 -2.09 13.52 -9.76
N TYR A 217 -2.26 12.37 -10.40
CA TYR A 217 -2.84 12.24 -11.74
C TYR A 217 -4.29 11.81 -11.65
N MET A 218 -5.22 12.68 -12.03
CA MET A 218 -6.66 12.37 -12.07
C MET A 218 -7.01 11.27 -13.09
N GLU A 219 -6.19 11.10 -14.14
CA GLU A 219 -6.39 10.10 -15.18
C GLU A 219 -6.15 8.65 -14.69
N GLU A 220 -5.55 8.48 -13.52
CA GLU A 220 -5.29 7.18 -12.91
C GLU A 220 -6.51 6.59 -12.20
N GLU A 221 -7.57 7.36 -12.03
CA GLU A 221 -8.83 6.91 -11.44
C GLU A 221 -9.60 5.92 -12.33
N GLY A 222 -9.22 5.75 -13.60
CA GLY A 222 -9.84 4.94 -14.65
C GLY A 222 -11.12 4.22 -14.29
N ASP A 223 -12.24 4.48 -15.02
CA ASP A 223 -13.54 3.78 -15.00
C ASP A 223 -13.97 3.12 -13.66
N THR A 224 -13.73 3.77 -12.55
CA THR A 224 -14.38 3.45 -11.30
C THR A 224 -15.69 4.22 -11.30
N ASP A 225 -16.81 3.49 -11.21
CA ASP A 225 -18.11 4.03 -10.81
C ASP A 225 -17.96 4.75 -9.46
N CYS A 226 -17.42 5.96 -9.51
CA CYS A 226 -17.37 6.87 -8.40
C CYS A 226 -18.78 7.46 -8.32
N GLU A 227 -19.67 6.84 -7.54
CA GLU A 227 -20.81 7.52 -6.97
C GLU A 227 -20.24 8.72 -6.20
N ARG A 228 -20.24 9.86 -6.88
CA ARG A 228 -20.04 11.15 -6.24
C ARG A 228 -21.24 11.40 -5.37
N ASP A 229 -21.12 11.16 -4.09
CA ASP A 229 -21.98 11.78 -3.09
C ASP A 229 -21.79 13.30 -3.21
N ARG A 230 -22.54 13.87 -4.18
CA ARG A 230 -22.86 15.29 -4.22
C ARG A 230 -24.12 15.44 -3.39
N ASP A 231 -23.98 15.65 -2.11
CA ASP A 231 -25.01 16.37 -1.35
C ASP A 231 -24.39 16.98 -0.10
N SER A 232 -24.53 18.32 -0.09
CA SER A 232 -24.41 19.32 0.99
C SER A 232 -23.10 20.04 1.09
#